data_c8b7bd78755d5be153165a275ebff3a3
#
_entry.id   c8b7bd78755d5be153165a275ebff3a3
#
_cell.length_a   1.000
_cell.length_b   1.000
_cell.length_c   1.000
_cell.angle_alpha   90.00
_cell.angle_beta   90.00
_cell.angle_gamma   90.00
#
_symmetry.space_group_name_H-M   'P 1'
#
loop_
_entity.id
_entity.type
_entity.pdbx_description
1 polymer ?
#
loop_
_entity_poly.entity_id
_entity_poly.type
_entity_poly.pdbx_seq_one_letter_code
_entity_poly.pdbx_strand_id
1 'polypeptide(L)'
;MFISAVGILLTFCLSTVIFYELFKSEVVDELKTYADVIKETQSYDQILQGEYDPDVDDLRITMIKKDGKVFYDSFADAKKMENHANRQEVRQALKHGNGKAIRTSDTLDKNTFYYAVRLDDGNILRVAKESRSIWSVFIKVTPAILILIFVILAISKMLSDVLTKSLLLPIEQMSENLDHLEDITTSVSYTHLRAHE
;
A
#
# COMPACT_ATOMS: atom_id res chain seq x y z
N MET A 1 21.05 -16.86 -4.28
CA MET A 1 20.66 -16.15 -3.04
C MET A 1 20.56 -14.65 -3.22
N PHE A 2 21.60 -13.94 -3.69
CA PHE A 2 21.55 -12.47 -3.83
C PHE A 2 20.42 -11.98 -4.76
N ILE A 3 20.26 -12.61 -5.92
CA ILE A 3 19.21 -12.25 -6.90
C ILE A 3 17.80 -12.44 -6.30
N SER A 4 17.59 -13.53 -5.57
CA SER A 4 16.29 -13.81 -4.92
C SER A 4 15.97 -12.78 -3.84
N ALA A 5 16.95 -12.39 -3.04
CA ALA A 5 16.78 -11.36 -2.00
C ALA A 5 16.44 -9.99 -2.62
N VAL A 6 17.12 -9.61 -3.70
CA VAL A 6 16.83 -8.36 -4.44
C VAL A 6 15.42 -8.41 -5.04
N GLY A 7 15.02 -9.54 -5.64
CA GLY A 7 13.67 -9.71 -6.18
C GLY A 7 12.57 -9.55 -5.13
N ILE A 8 12.73 -10.18 -3.96
CA ILE A 8 11.79 -10.07 -2.84
C ILE A 8 11.68 -8.62 -2.35
N LEU A 9 12.82 -7.95 -2.18
CA LEU A 9 12.85 -6.56 -1.71
C LEU A 9 12.17 -5.61 -2.71
N LEU A 10 12.44 -5.78 -4.00
CA LEU A 10 11.83 -4.98 -5.05
C LEU A 10 10.32 -5.20 -5.13
N THR A 11 9.87 -6.45 -5.03
CA THR A 11 8.43 -6.80 -5.01
C THR A 11 7.75 -6.19 -3.79
N PHE A 12 8.40 -6.23 -2.62
CA PHE A 12 7.87 -5.63 -1.41
C PHE A 12 7.74 -4.12 -1.53
N CYS A 13 8.76 -3.42 -2.03
CA CYS A 13 8.69 -1.98 -2.26
C CYS A 13 7.59 -1.58 -3.24
N LEU A 14 7.48 -2.31 -4.37
CA LEU A 14 6.45 -2.05 -5.37
C LEU A 14 5.05 -2.28 -4.82
N SER A 15 4.84 -3.40 -4.11
CA SER A 15 3.58 -3.72 -3.45
C SER A 15 3.16 -2.66 -2.43
N THR A 16 4.13 -2.14 -1.66
CA THR A 16 3.89 -1.07 -0.68
C THR A 16 3.38 0.21 -1.35
N VAL A 17 4.01 0.63 -2.46
CA VAL A 17 3.60 1.84 -3.20
C VAL A 17 2.20 1.66 -3.79
N ILE A 18 1.93 0.52 -4.43
CA ILE A 18 0.63 0.22 -5.03
C ILE A 18 -0.46 0.21 -3.94
N PHE A 19 -0.22 -0.46 -2.83
CA PHE A 19 -1.17 -0.52 -1.72
C PHE A 19 -1.47 0.86 -1.14
N TYR A 20 -0.44 1.71 -1.02
CA TYR A 20 -0.60 3.08 -0.54
C TYR A 20 -1.52 3.92 -1.45
N GLU A 21 -1.34 3.84 -2.76
CA GLU A 21 -2.18 4.58 -3.71
C GLU A 21 -3.61 4.02 -3.75
N LEU A 22 -3.78 2.68 -3.71
CA LEU A 22 -5.10 2.05 -3.64
C LEU A 22 -5.87 2.48 -2.38
N PHE A 23 -5.22 2.49 -1.23
CA PHE A 23 -5.86 2.91 0.01
C PHE A 23 -6.32 4.37 -0.03
N LYS A 24 -5.50 5.28 -0.56
CA LYS A 24 -5.92 6.69 -0.73
C LYS A 24 -7.15 6.79 -1.62
N SER A 25 -7.18 6.04 -2.71
CA SER A 25 -8.33 6.02 -3.61
C SER A 25 -9.58 5.52 -2.89
N GLU A 26 -9.47 4.41 -2.15
CA GLU A 26 -10.58 3.80 -1.42
C GLU A 26 -11.20 4.76 -0.40
N VAL A 27 -10.36 5.43 0.42
CA VAL A 27 -10.87 6.41 1.40
C VAL A 27 -11.57 7.59 0.71
N VAL A 28 -11.05 8.06 -0.42
CA VAL A 28 -11.69 9.16 -1.17
C VAL A 28 -13.00 8.70 -1.80
N ASP A 29 -13.08 7.48 -2.32
CA ASP A 29 -14.29 6.92 -2.92
C ASP A 29 -15.36 6.65 -1.86
N GLU A 30 -14.97 6.22 -0.66
CA GLU A 30 -15.85 6.14 0.51
C GLU A 30 -16.45 7.51 0.85
N LEU A 31 -15.61 8.55 0.97
CA LEU A 31 -16.07 9.92 1.25
C LEU A 31 -16.98 10.47 0.15
N LYS A 32 -16.68 10.16 -1.10
CA LYS A 32 -17.54 10.50 -2.23
C LYS A 32 -18.92 9.88 -2.07
N THR A 33 -18.97 8.58 -1.78
CA THR A 33 -20.22 7.85 -1.59
C THR A 33 -21.08 8.49 -0.48
N TYR A 34 -20.47 8.82 0.67
CA TYR A 34 -21.18 9.51 1.75
C TYR A 34 -21.70 10.89 1.31
N ALA A 35 -20.88 11.68 0.64
CA ALA A 35 -21.28 13.00 0.18
C ALA A 35 -22.42 12.93 -0.84
N ASP A 36 -22.36 11.97 -1.77
CA ASP A 36 -23.37 11.78 -2.80
C ASP A 36 -24.70 11.30 -2.19
N VAL A 37 -24.66 10.36 -1.22
CA VAL A 37 -25.86 9.93 -0.49
C VAL A 37 -26.52 11.08 0.27
N ILE A 38 -25.74 11.86 1.03
CA ILE A 38 -26.26 13.01 1.77
C ILE A 38 -26.88 14.04 0.81
N LYS A 39 -26.26 14.26 -0.34
CA LYS A 39 -26.76 15.17 -1.36
C LYS A 39 -28.07 14.66 -1.99
N GLU A 40 -28.11 13.40 -2.44
CA GLU A 40 -29.27 12.81 -3.14
C GLU A 40 -30.48 12.64 -2.23
N THR A 41 -30.26 12.28 -0.98
CA THR A 41 -31.33 12.13 0.01
C THR A 41 -31.80 13.47 0.61
N GLN A 42 -31.11 14.58 0.30
CA GLN A 42 -31.30 15.89 0.91
C GLN A 42 -31.21 15.86 2.45
N SER A 43 -30.53 14.87 3.00
CA SER A 43 -30.36 14.68 4.45
C SER A 43 -29.57 15.80 5.13
N TYR A 44 -28.95 16.70 4.35
CA TYR A 44 -28.28 17.88 4.88
C TYR A 44 -29.22 18.83 5.63
N ASP A 45 -30.50 18.89 5.27
CA ASP A 45 -31.47 19.68 6.02
C ASP A 45 -31.76 19.07 7.41
N GLN A 46 -31.84 17.76 7.51
CA GLN A 46 -32.00 17.02 8.77
C GLN A 46 -30.75 17.13 9.65
N ILE A 47 -29.55 17.08 9.03
CA ILE A 47 -28.27 17.29 9.72
C ILE A 47 -28.22 18.69 10.34
N LEU A 48 -28.66 19.72 9.61
CA LEU A 48 -28.68 21.08 10.11
C LEU A 48 -29.68 21.30 11.27
N GLN A 49 -30.77 20.53 11.30
CA GLN A 49 -31.77 20.55 12.38
C GLN A 49 -31.36 19.68 13.58
N GLY A 50 -30.29 18.91 13.46
CA GLY A 50 -29.83 17.98 14.49
C GLY A 50 -30.69 16.71 14.62
N GLU A 51 -31.55 16.45 13.63
CA GLU A 51 -32.43 15.29 13.59
C GLU A 51 -31.73 14.04 13.01
N TYR A 52 -30.64 14.25 12.25
CA TYR A 52 -29.84 13.20 11.67
C TYR A 52 -28.40 13.36 12.13
N ASP A 53 -27.96 12.44 12.98
CA ASP A 53 -26.55 12.23 13.29
C ASP A 53 -26.08 11.06 12.41
N PRO A 54 -25.24 11.27 11.39
CA PRO A 54 -24.64 10.17 10.70
C PRO A 54 -23.73 9.45 11.72
N ASP A 55 -24.24 8.37 12.30
CA ASP A 55 -23.51 7.50 13.23
C ASP A 55 -22.40 6.74 12.46
N VAL A 56 -21.53 7.53 11.86
CA VAL A 56 -20.33 7.05 11.18
C VAL A 56 -19.15 7.57 11.98
N ASP A 57 -18.61 6.70 12.80
CA ASP A 57 -17.39 6.95 13.56
C ASP A 57 -16.33 7.62 12.67
N ASP A 58 -15.82 8.77 13.12
CA ASP A 58 -14.76 9.56 12.47
C ASP A 58 -15.14 10.36 11.21
N LEU A 59 -16.43 10.46 10.82
CA LEU A 59 -16.83 11.29 9.68
C LEU A 59 -17.16 12.72 10.14
N ARG A 60 -16.41 13.69 9.64
CA ARG A 60 -16.66 15.12 9.87
C ARG A 60 -17.42 15.71 8.70
N ILE A 61 -18.54 16.33 8.98
CA ILE A 61 -19.39 17.04 8.00
C ILE A 61 -19.26 18.54 8.21
N THR A 62 -19.01 19.28 7.13
CA THR A 62 -18.92 20.74 7.14
C THR A 62 -19.76 21.31 6.01
N MET A 63 -20.62 22.29 6.32
CA MET A 63 -21.41 23.03 5.34
C MET A 63 -20.83 24.42 5.13
N ILE A 64 -20.59 24.78 3.87
CA ILE A 64 -19.86 25.98 3.48
C ILE A 64 -20.70 26.75 2.45
N LYS A 65 -20.88 28.04 2.66
CA LYS A 65 -21.54 28.91 1.70
C LYS A 65 -20.70 29.15 0.45
N LYS A 66 -21.32 29.63 -0.63
CA LYS A 66 -20.63 30.00 -1.89
C LYS A 66 -19.47 30.99 -1.68
N ASP A 67 -19.54 31.83 -0.67
CA ASP A 67 -18.48 32.77 -0.30
C ASP A 67 -17.36 32.17 0.55
N GLY A 68 -17.45 30.87 0.86
CA GLY A 68 -16.49 30.13 1.67
C GLY A 68 -16.73 30.20 3.17
N LYS A 69 -17.77 30.89 3.63
CA LYS A 69 -18.11 30.96 5.06
C LYS A 69 -18.68 29.64 5.54
N VAL A 70 -18.05 29.05 6.57
CA VAL A 70 -18.58 27.85 7.24
C VAL A 70 -19.80 28.27 8.08
N PHE A 71 -20.92 27.53 7.96
CA PHE A 71 -22.12 27.77 8.75
C PHE A 71 -22.56 26.54 9.58
N TYR A 72 -22.01 25.35 9.29
CA TYR A 72 -22.20 24.15 10.08
C TYR A 72 -20.91 23.31 10.06
N ASP A 73 -20.59 22.69 11.18
CA ASP A 73 -19.51 21.69 11.29
C ASP A 73 -19.86 20.74 12.44
N SER A 74 -19.74 19.41 12.20
CA SER A 74 -20.13 18.40 13.18
C SER A 74 -19.18 18.30 14.38
N PHE A 75 -17.93 18.79 14.25
CA PHE A 75 -16.90 18.63 15.30
C PHE A 75 -16.53 19.96 15.98
N ALA A 76 -16.74 21.08 15.33
CA ALA A 76 -16.27 22.36 15.85
C ALA A 76 -17.33 23.48 15.68
N ASP A 77 -17.19 24.55 16.49
CA ASP A 77 -18.05 25.73 16.37
C ASP A 77 -17.77 26.47 15.04
N ALA A 78 -18.72 26.37 14.12
CA ALA A 78 -18.63 27.01 12.81
C ALA A 78 -18.40 28.54 12.88
N LYS A 79 -18.84 29.22 13.96
CA LYS A 79 -18.64 30.66 14.13
C LYS A 79 -17.18 31.05 14.37
N LYS A 80 -16.38 30.13 14.85
CA LYS A 80 -14.94 30.34 15.13
C LYS A 80 -14.05 29.90 13.97
N MET A 81 -14.63 29.35 12.90
CA MET A 81 -13.89 28.88 11.76
C MET A 81 -13.54 30.01 10.79
N GLU A 82 -12.33 29.91 10.23
CA GLU A 82 -11.90 30.77 9.14
C GLU A 82 -12.70 30.51 7.87
N ASN A 83 -12.60 31.45 6.92
CA ASN A 83 -13.20 31.27 5.60
C ASN A 83 -12.46 30.15 4.82
N HIS A 84 -13.20 29.22 4.26
CA HIS A 84 -12.70 28.05 3.55
C HIS A 84 -12.68 28.18 2.01
N ALA A 85 -12.98 29.35 1.46
CA ALA A 85 -13.01 29.59 -0.01
C ALA A 85 -11.69 29.19 -0.68
N ASN A 86 -10.55 29.36 -0.01
CA ASN A 86 -9.22 29.07 -0.55
C ASN A 86 -8.80 27.60 -0.39
N ARG A 87 -9.60 26.77 0.25
CA ARG A 87 -9.31 25.33 0.40
C ARG A 87 -9.40 24.64 -0.95
N GLN A 88 -8.45 23.78 -1.26
CA GLN A 88 -8.32 23.12 -2.57
C GLN A 88 -9.61 22.39 -2.97
N GLU A 89 -10.16 21.55 -2.08
CA GLU A 89 -11.39 20.79 -2.29
C GLU A 89 -12.60 21.71 -2.52
N VAL A 90 -12.68 22.82 -1.79
CA VAL A 90 -13.79 23.79 -1.90
C VAL A 90 -13.71 24.53 -3.24
N ARG A 91 -12.53 25.01 -3.64
CA ARG A 91 -12.32 25.66 -4.94
C ARG A 91 -12.67 24.73 -6.11
N GLN A 92 -12.25 23.47 -6.02
CA GLN A 92 -12.58 22.47 -7.04
C GLN A 92 -14.07 22.23 -7.10
N ALA A 93 -14.75 22.06 -5.96
CA ALA A 93 -16.18 21.86 -5.90
C ALA A 93 -16.97 23.05 -6.46
N LEU A 94 -16.56 24.28 -6.17
CA LEU A 94 -17.17 25.47 -6.76
C LEU A 94 -17.03 25.50 -8.29
N LYS A 95 -15.89 25.09 -8.83
CA LYS A 95 -15.58 25.16 -10.26
C LYS A 95 -16.13 23.96 -11.05
N HIS A 96 -15.98 22.76 -10.52
CA HIS A 96 -16.23 21.50 -11.24
C HIS A 96 -17.40 20.67 -10.67
N GLY A 97 -18.04 21.15 -9.59
CA GLY A 97 -19.12 20.43 -8.90
C GLY A 97 -18.64 19.52 -7.78
N ASN A 98 -17.40 19.06 -7.82
CA ASN A 98 -16.77 18.28 -6.75
C ASN A 98 -15.28 18.61 -6.63
N GLY A 99 -14.69 18.22 -5.50
CA GLY A 99 -13.26 18.42 -5.25
C GLY A 99 -12.75 17.52 -4.13
N LYS A 100 -11.45 17.23 -4.17
CA LYS A 100 -10.78 16.40 -3.17
C LYS A 100 -9.46 17.01 -2.73
N ALA A 101 -9.08 16.74 -1.49
CA ALA A 101 -7.77 17.09 -0.95
C ALA A 101 -7.35 16.08 0.12
N ILE A 102 -6.05 15.91 0.28
CA ILE A 102 -5.45 15.13 1.36
C ILE A 102 -4.47 16.06 2.06
N ARG A 103 -4.57 16.14 3.39
CA ARG A 103 -3.64 16.93 4.22
C ARG A 103 -2.99 16.02 5.24
N THR A 104 -1.68 16.04 5.27
CA THR A 104 -0.89 15.32 6.26
C THR A 104 -0.57 16.27 7.42
N SER A 105 -0.80 15.83 8.63
CA SER A 105 -0.34 16.52 9.84
C SER A 105 0.94 15.87 10.32
N ASP A 106 2.07 16.52 10.11
CA ASP A 106 3.38 16.02 10.52
C ASP A 106 3.50 15.90 12.07
N THR A 107 2.71 16.67 12.80
CA THR A 107 2.72 16.68 14.28
C THR A 107 1.88 15.55 14.90
N LEU A 108 0.86 15.06 14.20
CA LEU A 108 -0.08 14.08 14.74
C LEU A 108 0.01 12.71 14.05
N ASP A 109 0.89 12.56 13.06
CA ASP A 109 1.02 11.36 12.22
C ASP A 109 -0.34 10.88 11.67
N LYS A 110 -1.18 11.86 11.27
CA LYS A 110 -2.52 11.62 10.74
C LYS A 110 -2.68 12.26 9.37
N ASN A 111 -3.34 11.54 8.48
CA ASN A 111 -3.81 12.07 7.20
C ASN A 111 -5.29 12.41 7.33
N THR A 112 -5.67 13.61 6.91
CA THR A 112 -7.06 13.98 6.78
C THR A 112 -7.43 14.03 5.31
N PHE A 113 -8.38 13.20 4.95
CA PHE A 113 -8.96 13.13 3.61
C PHE A 113 -10.19 14.02 3.56
N TYR A 114 -10.33 14.77 2.48
CA TYR A 114 -11.45 15.69 2.26
C TYR A 114 -12.07 15.40 0.91
N TYR A 115 -13.39 15.33 0.90
CA TYR A 115 -14.19 15.36 -0.31
C TYR A 115 -15.26 16.44 -0.19
N ALA A 116 -15.44 17.25 -1.23
CA ALA A 116 -16.42 18.33 -1.25
C ALA A 116 -17.30 18.20 -2.49
N VAL A 117 -18.59 18.41 -2.35
CA VAL A 117 -19.56 18.41 -3.43
C VAL A 117 -20.42 19.68 -3.37
N ARG A 118 -20.71 20.25 -4.54
CA ARG A 118 -21.61 21.38 -4.65
C ARG A 118 -23.06 20.88 -4.63
N LEU A 119 -23.85 21.45 -3.74
CA LEU A 119 -25.28 21.23 -3.61
C LEU A 119 -26.07 22.06 -4.65
N ASP A 120 -27.34 21.76 -4.82
CA ASP A 120 -28.21 22.42 -5.80
C ASP A 120 -28.48 23.90 -5.49
N ASP A 121 -28.47 24.27 -4.20
CA ASP A 121 -28.53 25.65 -3.73
C ASP A 121 -27.20 26.42 -3.94
N GLY A 122 -26.16 25.71 -4.40
CA GLY A 122 -24.82 26.21 -4.67
C GLY A 122 -23.92 26.31 -3.43
N ASN A 123 -24.36 25.88 -2.26
CA ASN A 123 -23.51 25.66 -1.10
C ASN A 123 -22.63 24.43 -1.32
N ILE A 124 -21.66 24.24 -0.44
CA ILE A 124 -20.71 23.12 -0.51
C ILE A 124 -20.93 22.23 0.71
N LEU A 125 -21.18 20.96 0.47
CA LEU A 125 -21.07 19.90 1.47
C LEU A 125 -19.65 19.37 1.41
N ARG A 126 -18.93 19.42 2.51
CA ARG A 126 -17.61 18.83 2.67
C ARG A 126 -17.66 17.71 3.70
N VAL A 127 -17.24 16.53 3.33
CA VAL A 127 -17.00 15.41 4.23
C VAL A 127 -15.51 15.20 4.40
N ALA A 128 -15.10 14.85 5.62
CA ALA A 128 -13.71 14.59 5.93
C ALA A 128 -13.58 13.39 6.88
N LYS A 129 -12.53 12.62 6.71
CA LYS A 129 -12.18 11.49 7.57
C LYS A 129 -10.72 11.58 7.97
N GLU A 130 -10.45 11.49 9.27
CA GLU A 130 -9.09 11.33 9.74
C GLU A 130 -8.72 9.85 9.71
N SER A 131 -7.64 9.55 9.03
CA SER A 131 -7.04 8.22 9.08
C SER A 131 -5.65 8.33 9.69
N ARG A 132 -5.31 7.38 10.55
CA ARG A 132 -3.92 7.25 10.97
C ARG A 132 -3.05 7.10 9.75
N SER A 133 -1.87 7.72 9.77
CA SER A 133 -0.93 7.57 8.68
C SER A 133 -0.71 6.07 8.41
N ILE A 134 -0.90 5.67 7.17
CA ILE A 134 -0.62 4.30 6.72
C ILE A 134 0.82 3.94 7.06
N TRP A 135 1.70 4.95 7.11
CA TRP A 135 3.08 4.79 7.50
C TRP A 135 3.23 4.13 8.88
N SER A 136 2.37 4.49 9.85
CA SER A 136 2.36 3.86 11.17
C SER A 136 1.96 2.38 11.12
N VAL A 137 1.08 2.00 10.20
CA VAL A 137 0.70 0.60 9.97
C VAL A 137 1.87 -0.16 9.35
N PHE A 138 2.55 0.42 8.35
CA PHE A 138 3.73 -0.18 7.75
C PHE A 138 4.84 -0.40 8.76
N ILE A 139 5.16 0.59 9.60
CA ILE A 139 6.19 0.45 10.64
C ILE A 139 5.86 -0.71 11.59
N LYS A 140 4.59 -0.89 11.96
CA LYS A 140 4.16 -1.99 12.84
C LYS A 140 4.25 -3.36 12.18
N VAL A 141 3.99 -3.46 10.89
CA VAL A 141 3.97 -4.73 10.14
C VAL A 141 5.37 -5.08 9.59
N THR A 142 6.22 -4.10 9.34
CA THR A 142 7.59 -4.28 8.82
C THR A 142 8.41 -5.32 9.58
N PRO A 143 8.48 -5.33 10.93
CA PRO A 143 9.29 -6.34 11.64
C PRO A 143 8.77 -7.76 11.40
N ALA A 144 7.47 -7.98 11.32
CA ALA A 144 6.89 -9.29 11.01
C ALA A 144 7.28 -9.75 9.60
N ILE A 145 7.26 -8.84 8.63
CA ILE A 145 7.67 -9.12 7.25
C ILE A 145 9.16 -9.44 7.19
N LEU A 146 10.01 -8.71 7.89
CA LEU A 146 11.45 -8.96 7.95
C LEU A 146 11.76 -10.34 8.55
N ILE A 147 11.05 -10.73 9.61
CA ILE A 147 11.17 -12.07 10.21
C ILE A 147 10.76 -13.14 9.18
N LEU A 148 9.64 -12.95 8.47
CA LEU A 148 9.18 -13.88 7.44
C LEU A 148 10.22 -14.03 6.31
N ILE A 149 10.77 -12.92 5.83
CA ILE A 149 11.84 -12.95 4.81
C ILE A 149 13.04 -13.72 5.32
N PHE A 150 13.47 -13.49 6.56
CA PHE A 150 14.60 -14.21 7.16
C PHE A 150 14.34 -15.71 7.23
N VAL A 151 13.14 -16.13 7.64
CA VAL A 151 12.74 -17.55 7.68
C VAL A 151 12.76 -18.17 6.30
N ILE A 152 12.20 -17.49 5.28
CA ILE A 152 12.22 -17.97 3.90
C ILE A 152 13.65 -18.13 3.38
N LEU A 153 14.54 -17.19 3.65
CA LEU A 153 15.94 -17.27 3.25
C LEU A 153 16.69 -18.42 3.96
N ALA A 154 16.41 -18.65 5.24
CA ALA A 154 16.98 -19.75 6.00
C ALA A 154 16.53 -21.12 5.44
N ILE A 155 15.23 -21.28 5.17
CA ILE A 155 14.68 -22.49 4.54
C ILE A 155 15.27 -22.70 3.14
N SER A 156 15.36 -21.64 2.34
CA SER A 156 15.94 -21.68 0.99
C SER A 156 17.40 -22.12 1.02
N LYS A 157 18.18 -21.63 1.98
CA LYS A 157 19.57 -22.06 2.17
C LYS A 157 19.65 -23.53 2.57
N MET A 158 18.85 -23.94 3.56
CA MET A 158 18.81 -25.32 4.02
C MET A 158 18.47 -26.30 2.87
N LEU A 159 17.44 -25.94 2.08
CA LEU A 159 17.03 -26.75 0.93
C LEU A 159 18.11 -26.80 -0.14
N SER A 160 18.78 -25.69 -0.42
CA SER A 160 19.92 -25.62 -1.34
C SER A 160 21.08 -26.53 -0.89
N ASP A 161 21.42 -26.49 0.40
CA ASP A 161 22.51 -27.32 0.94
C ASP A 161 22.16 -28.81 0.87
N VAL A 162 20.91 -29.19 1.13
CA VAL A 162 20.43 -30.59 1.01
C VAL A 162 20.46 -31.06 -0.44
N LEU A 163 19.96 -30.26 -1.38
CA LEU A 163 19.97 -30.60 -2.81
C LEU A 163 21.38 -30.70 -3.36
N THR A 164 22.28 -29.81 -2.99
CA THR A 164 23.67 -29.86 -3.42
C THR A 164 24.36 -31.14 -2.92
N LYS A 165 24.19 -31.47 -1.66
CA LYS A 165 24.81 -32.69 -1.08
C LYS A 165 24.18 -33.98 -1.59
N SER A 166 22.88 -33.99 -1.81
CA SER A 166 22.16 -35.21 -2.19
C SER A 166 22.20 -35.52 -3.70
N LEU A 167 22.29 -34.49 -4.55
CA LEU A 167 22.17 -34.64 -6.00
C LEU A 167 23.49 -34.30 -6.74
N LEU A 168 24.10 -33.15 -6.43
CA LEU A 168 25.30 -32.74 -7.18
C LEU A 168 26.56 -33.51 -6.83
N LEU A 169 26.85 -33.69 -5.53
CA LEU A 169 28.07 -34.38 -5.10
C LEU A 169 28.18 -35.83 -5.63
N PRO A 170 27.12 -36.67 -5.59
CA PRO A 170 27.18 -38.00 -6.18
C PRO A 170 27.42 -38.01 -7.69
N ILE A 171 26.86 -37.05 -8.42
CA ILE A 171 27.02 -36.93 -9.88
C ILE A 171 28.46 -36.54 -10.23
N GLU A 172 29.04 -35.61 -9.50
CA GLU A 172 30.42 -35.15 -9.67
C GLU A 172 31.41 -36.28 -9.39
N GLN A 173 31.21 -37.07 -8.33
CA GLN A 173 31.99 -38.24 -8.00
C GLN A 173 31.87 -39.35 -9.06
N MET A 174 30.68 -39.54 -9.66
CA MET A 174 30.53 -40.51 -10.76
C MET A 174 31.26 -40.07 -12.03
N SER A 175 31.24 -38.77 -12.34
CA SER A 175 31.97 -38.20 -13.49
C SER A 175 33.49 -38.36 -13.31
N GLU A 176 34.00 -38.05 -12.14
CA GLU A 176 35.44 -38.14 -11.81
C GLU A 176 35.93 -39.60 -11.85
N ASN A 177 35.11 -40.55 -11.38
CA ASN A 177 35.42 -41.99 -11.49
C ASN A 177 35.39 -42.47 -12.94
N LEU A 178 34.54 -41.94 -13.81
CA LEU A 178 34.54 -42.33 -15.24
C LEU A 178 35.78 -41.80 -15.96
N ASP A 179 36.19 -40.57 -15.70
CA ASP A 179 37.44 -40.01 -16.26
C ASP A 179 38.67 -40.83 -15.84
N HIS A 180 38.69 -41.26 -14.57
CA HIS A 180 39.78 -42.12 -14.06
C HIS A 180 39.79 -43.51 -14.69
N LEU A 181 38.64 -44.08 -15.03
CA LEU A 181 38.54 -45.35 -15.74
C LEU A 181 38.98 -45.25 -17.21
N GLU A 182 38.70 -44.11 -17.85
CA GLU A 182 39.13 -43.83 -19.22
C GLU A 182 40.66 -43.69 -19.32
N ASP A 183 41.30 -43.03 -18.34
CA ASP A 183 42.74 -42.93 -18.21
C ASP A 183 43.45 -44.34 -18.01
N ILE A 184 42.83 -45.21 -17.20
CA ILE A 184 43.34 -46.55 -16.97
C ILE A 184 43.20 -47.36 -18.24
N THR A 185 42.10 -47.33 -18.97
CA THR A 185 41.92 -48.09 -20.21
C THR A 185 42.87 -47.63 -21.32
N THR A 186 43.13 -46.34 -21.44
CA THR A 186 44.11 -45.79 -22.37
C THR A 186 45.53 -46.23 -22.01
N SER A 187 45.90 -46.21 -20.73
CA SER A 187 47.24 -46.66 -20.28
C SER A 187 47.46 -48.15 -20.48
N VAL A 188 46.47 -49.00 -20.25
CA VAL A 188 46.54 -50.46 -20.50
C VAL A 188 46.61 -50.72 -21.99
N SER A 189 45.94 -50.00 -22.86
CA SER A 189 46.05 -50.16 -24.31
C SER A 189 47.44 -49.83 -24.81
N TYR A 190 48.13 -48.86 -24.29
CA TYR A 190 49.50 -48.50 -24.64
C TYR A 190 50.51 -49.53 -24.18
N THR A 191 50.33 -50.19 -23.03
CA THR A 191 51.23 -51.25 -22.55
C THR A 191 51.10 -52.53 -23.35
N HIS A 192 49.89 -52.88 -23.81
CA HIS A 192 49.68 -54.05 -24.67
C HIS A 192 50.32 -53.95 -26.06
N LEU A 193 50.29 -52.75 -26.66
CA LEU A 193 50.89 -52.45 -27.94
C LEU A 193 52.42 -52.51 -27.87
N ARG A 194 53.03 -52.18 -26.75
CA ARG A 194 54.51 -52.22 -26.56
C ARG A 194 55.07 -53.61 -26.26
N ALA A 195 54.22 -54.54 -25.84
CA ALA A 195 54.65 -55.94 -25.53
C ALA A 195 54.67 -56.87 -26.78
N HIS A 196 54.27 -56.36 -27.95
CA HIS A 196 54.26 -57.07 -29.22
C HIS A 196 55.32 -56.60 -30.22
N GLU A 197 56.21 -55.68 -29.83
CA GLU A 197 57.46 -55.36 -30.55
C GLU A 197 58.65 -56.11 -29.91
#